data_59f7a9fc4df1e60cce2e4f308b99148d
#
_entry.id   59f7a9fc4df1e60cce2e4f308b99148d
#
_cell.length_a   1.000
_cell.length_b   1.000
_cell.length_c   1.000
_cell.angle_alpha   90.00
_cell.angle_beta   90.00
_cell.angle_gamma   90.00
#
_symmetry.space_group_name_H-M   'P 1'
#
loop_
_entity.id
_entity.type
_entity.pdbx_description
1 polymer ?
#
loop_
_entity_poly.entity_id
_entity_poly.type
_entity_poly.pdbx_seq_one_letter_code
_entity_poly.pdbx_strand_id
1 'polypeptide(L)'
;MDAAEISRIDAAHIWHPYGAMPSSTTPRVVRGAEGVRLTLGDGTSVVDGMSSWWAAIHGYRHPVLDAAVREQLDSMSHVMFGGLTHEPAARLAQLLADITPEPLQKVFFCDSGSVSVEVAVKMALQYWRSRGEPGRTRLLTWRGGYHGDTFTPMSVCDPDGGMHAMWRGVLADQVFVPRPPTDFDPAYVDAVEAAVVGQRLSLIHI
;
A
#
# COMPACT_ATOMS: atom_id res chain seq x y z
N MET A 1 5.19 31.61 6.02
CA MET A 1 5.71 31.11 7.32
C MET A 1 7.20 30.81 7.18
N ASP A 2 8.01 31.15 8.17
CA ASP A 2 9.40 30.74 8.24
C ASP A 2 9.53 29.30 8.80
N ALA A 3 10.77 28.73 8.82
CA ALA A 3 10.96 27.35 9.26
C ALA A 3 10.69 27.16 10.77
N ALA A 4 10.99 28.17 11.58
CA ALA A 4 10.76 28.10 13.02
C ALA A 4 9.27 28.10 13.36
N GLU A 5 8.49 28.92 12.67
CA GLU A 5 7.04 28.95 12.79
C GLU A 5 6.39 27.63 12.35
N ILE A 6 6.84 27.05 11.23
CA ILE A 6 6.37 25.73 10.77
C ILE A 6 6.66 24.67 11.83
N SER A 7 7.91 24.59 12.33
CA SER A 7 8.28 23.61 13.36
C SER A 7 7.46 23.77 14.66
N ARG A 8 7.17 25.00 15.06
CA ARG A 8 6.34 25.27 16.25
C ARG A 8 4.89 24.77 16.08
N ILE A 9 4.31 25.02 14.90
CA ILE A 9 2.94 24.55 14.59
C ILE A 9 2.91 23.03 14.49
N ASP A 10 3.89 22.45 13.80
CA ASP A 10 4.04 21.01 13.66
C ASP A 10 4.10 20.31 15.04
N ALA A 11 4.98 20.75 15.91
CA ALA A 11 5.13 20.18 17.24
C ALA A 11 3.87 20.31 18.12
N ALA A 12 3.04 21.34 17.89
CA ALA A 12 1.83 21.57 18.65
C ALA A 12 0.60 20.80 18.12
N HIS A 13 0.57 20.47 16.82
CA HIS A 13 -0.67 20.05 16.18
C HIS A 13 -0.56 18.82 15.26
N ILE A 14 0.65 18.33 14.95
CA ILE A 14 0.83 17.18 14.04
C ILE A 14 1.37 15.97 14.80
N TRP A 15 0.65 14.86 14.68
CA TRP A 15 1.12 13.57 15.12
C TRP A 15 1.69 12.79 13.92
N HIS A 16 3.01 12.64 13.89
CA HIS A 16 3.69 11.94 12.80
C HIS A 16 3.49 10.43 12.87
N PRO A 17 3.38 9.75 11.69
CA PRO A 17 3.29 8.30 11.63
C PRO A 17 4.49 7.63 12.34
N TYR A 18 4.23 6.49 12.97
CA TYR A 18 5.22 5.66 13.68
C TYR A 18 5.94 6.39 14.83
N GLY A 19 5.49 7.56 15.21
CA GLY A 19 6.05 8.36 16.30
C GLY A 19 5.22 8.31 17.57
N ALA A 20 5.87 8.46 18.72
CA ALA A 20 5.18 8.69 20.00
C ALA A 20 4.67 10.12 20.08
N MET A 21 3.66 10.35 20.94
CA MET A 21 3.20 11.70 21.28
C MET A 21 3.29 11.88 22.81
N PRO A 22 4.08 12.84 23.33
CA PRO A 22 4.88 13.80 22.58
C PRO A 22 6.05 13.17 21.82
N SER A 23 6.41 13.77 20.66
CA SER A 23 7.50 13.28 19.84
C SER A 23 8.86 13.55 20.52
N SER A 24 9.75 12.56 20.46
CA SER A 24 11.16 12.69 20.88
C SER A 24 12.06 13.28 19.79
N THR A 25 11.56 13.45 18.57
CA THR A 25 12.31 13.98 17.43
C THR A 25 11.63 15.18 16.84
N THR A 26 12.42 16.16 16.41
CA THR A 26 11.92 17.34 15.69
C THR A 26 12.00 17.08 14.19
N PRO A 27 10.87 17.06 13.46
CA PRO A 27 10.86 16.92 12.02
C PRO A 27 11.63 18.06 11.33
N ARG A 28 12.32 17.75 10.24
CA ARG A 28 13.04 18.76 9.45
C ARG A 28 12.08 19.39 8.45
N VAL A 29 12.01 20.71 8.43
CA VAL A 29 11.18 21.43 7.46
C VAL A 29 11.77 21.31 6.07
N VAL A 30 10.95 20.89 5.09
CA VAL A 30 11.29 20.86 3.67
C VAL A 30 10.66 22.07 2.98
N ARG A 31 11.45 22.81 2.19
CA ARG A 31 11.00 24.00 1.43
C ARG A 31 10.79 23.72 -0.04
N GLY A 32 11.45 22.72 -0.58
CA GLY A 32 11.36 22.36 -1.98
C GLY A 32 12.04 21.04 -2.27
N ALA A 33 11.80 20.52 -3.45
CA ALA A 33 12.40 19.28 -3.91
C ALA A 33 12.59 19.33 -5.44
N GLU A 34 13.69 18.72 -5.94
CA GLU A 34 13.94 18.60 -7.38
C GLU A 34 14.84 17.38 -7.64
N GLY A 35 14.50 16.60 -8.66
CA GLY A 35 15.22 15.34 -8.94
C GLY A 35 15.19 14.42 -7.72
N VAL A 36 16.35 14.10 -7.17
CA VAL A 36 16.49 13.24 -5.97
C VAL A 36 16.79 14.03 -4.70
N ARG A 37 16.68 15.35 -4.73
CA ARG A 37 17.14 16.21 -3.64
C ARG A 37 16.00 16.99 -3.00
N LEU A 38 16.08 17.13 -1.66
CA LEU A 38 15.24 18.00 -0.86
C LEU A 38 16.03 19.23 -0.44
N THR A 39 15.38 20.39 -0.46
CA THR A 39 15.90 21.63 0.13
C THR A 39 15.23 21.83 1.48
N LEU A 40 16.02 21.86 2.54
CA LEU A 40 15.54 22.03 3.91
C LEU A 40 15.31 23.50 4.26
N GLY A 41 14.65 23.72 5.42
CA GLY A 41 14.31 25.04 5.90
C GLY A 41 15.50 25.98 6.16
N ASP A 42 16.68 25.44 6.41
CA ASP A 42 17.95 26.13 6.58
C ASP A 42 18.72 26.36 5.26
N GLY A 43 18.15 25.94 4.13
CA GLY A 43 18.79 26.01 2.81
C GLY A 43 19.67 24.79 2.47
N THR A 44 19.87 23.88 3.40
CA THR A 44 20.69 22.67 3.13
C THR A 44 20.01 21.78 2.09
N SER A 45 20.78 21.27 1.14
CA SER A 45 20.30 20.30 0.14
C SER A 45 20.75 18.89 0.52
N VAL A 46 19.79 17.97 0.63
CA VAL A 46 20.01 16.56 0.98
C VAL A 46 19.45 15.63 -0.09
N VAL A 47 20.03 14.44 -0.23
CA VAL A 47 19.47 13.37 -1.07
C VAL A 47 18.36 12.66 -0.29
N ASP A 48 17.21 12.47 -0.93
CA ASP A 48 16.15 11.62 -0.41
C ASP A 48 16.41 10.16 -0.80
N GLY A 49 17.14 9.45 0.02
CA GLY A 49 17.45 8.04 -0.19
C GLY A 49 16.27 7.08 0.02
N MET A 50 15.15 7.58 0.54
CA MET A 50 13.92 6.81 0.73
C MET A 50 12.88 7.06 -0.37
N SER A 51 13.15 7.98 -1.30
CA SER A 51 12.21 8.40 -2.36
C SER A 51 10.80 8.67 -1.83
N SER A 52 10.70 9.31 -0.66
CA SER A 52 9.43 9.56 0.06
C SER A 52 8.52 8.33 0.12
N TRP A 53 9.08 7.22 0.60
CA TRP A 53 8.40 5.92 0.64
C TRP A 53 7.86 5.49 -0.74
N TRP A 54 8.74 5.54 -1.75
CA TRP A 54 8.49 5.19 -3.15
C TRP A 54 7.55 6.12 -3.94
N ALA A 55 7.04 7.20 -3.34
CA ALA A 55 6.19 8.15 -4.05
C ALA A 55 6.97 8.95 -5.12
N ALA A 56 8.27 9.14 -4.95
CA ALA A 56 9.13 9.91 -5.85
C ALA A 56 10.05 9.04 -6.73
N ILE A 57 9.57 7.92 -7.27
CA ILE A 57 10.37 6.97 -8.08
C ILE A 57 10.96 7.60 -9.34
N HIS A 58 10.30 8.63 -9.91
CA HIS A 58 10.78 9.38 -11.09
C HIS A 58 11.50 10.68 -10.70
N GLY A 59 11.74 10.90 -9.42
CA GLY A 59 12.24 12.14 -8.86
C GLY A 59 11.15 13.20 -8.69
N TYR A 60 11.49 14.20 -7.90
CA TYR A 60 10.63 15.35 -7.64
C TYR A 60 10.57 16.28 -8.84
N ARG A 61 9.42 16.88 -9.08
CA ARG A 61 9.18 17.84 -10.17
C ARG A 61 9.54 17.29 -11.56
N HIS A 62 9.22 16.02 -11.78
CA HIS A 62 9.42 15.42 -13.11
C HIS A 62 8.58 16.19 -14.15
N PRO A 63 9.19 16.75 -15.21
CA PRO A 63 8.50 17.72 -16.07
C PRO A 63 7.26 17.16 -16.78
N VAL A 64 7.30 15.89 -17.19
CA VAL A 64 6.16 15.23 -17.85
C VAL A 64 5.01 15.01 -16.86
N LEU A 65 5.31 14.57 -15.64
CA LEU A 65 4.28 14.33 -14.61
C LEU A 65 3.65 15.64 -14.14
N ASP A 66 4.48 16.66 -13.88
CA ASP A 66 4.02 17.99 -13.49
C ASP A 66 3.13 18.63 -14.58
N ALA A 67 3.52 18.49 -15.86
CA ALA A 67 2.73 19.02 -16.96
C ALA A 67 1.37 18.32 -17.07
N ALA A 68 1.33 16.98 -16.98
CA ALA A 68 0.10 16.21 -17.05
C ALA A 68 -0.87 16.55 -15.89
N VAL A 69 -0.34 16.76 -14.68
CA VAL A 69 -1.17 17.18 -13.53
C VAL A 69 -1.76 18.57 -13.76
N ARG A 70 -0.98 19.55 -14.27
CA ARG A 70 -1.48 20.89 -14.56
C ARG A 70 -2.55 20.88 -15.64
N GLU A 71 -2.33 20.15 -16.73
CA GLU A 71 -3.31 19.99 -17.82
C GLU A 71 -4.62 19.36 -17.30
N GLN A 72 -4.52 18.33 -16.44
CA GLN A 72 -5.71 17.72 -15.86
C GLN A 72 -6.48 18.68 -14.95
N LEU A 73 -5.78 19.52 -14.18
CA LEU A 73 -6.41 20.53 -13.30
C LEU A 73 -7.17 21.60 -14.08
N ASP A 74 -6.71 21.96 -15.27
CA ASP A 74 -7.40 22.90 -16.16
C ASP A 74 -8.74 22.35 -16.67
N SER A 75 -8.90 21.03 -16.69
CA SER A 75 -10.14 20.34 -17.07
C SER A 75 -11.00 20.00 -15.84
N MET A 76 -10.47 19.18 -14.94
CA MET A 76 -11.12 18.85 -13.66
C MET A 76 -10.13 18.16 -12.73
N SER A 77 -10.20 18.45 -11.44
CA SER A 77 -9.36 17.85 -10.41
C SER A 77 -9.84 16.47 -9.98
N HIS A 78 -11.16 16.26 -9.94
CA HIS A 78 -11.77 15.02 -9.47
C HIS A 78 -13.22 14.89 -9.94
N VAL A 79 -13.66 13.64 -10.14
CA VAL A 79 -15.06 13.26 -10.26
C VAL A 79 -15.27 11.89 -9.60
N MET A 80 -16.40 11.70 -8.93
CA MET A 80 -16.72 10.41 -8.29
C MET A 80 -16.91 9.30 -9.34
N PHE A 81 -16.53 8.07 -8.99
CA PHE A 81 -16.74 6.88 -9.83
C PHE A 81 -18.12 6.24 -9.69
N GLY A 82 -19.01 6.79 -8.87
CA GLY A 82 -20.39 6.35 -8.72
C GLY A 82 -21.25 6.69 -9.94
N GLY A 83 -21.12 5.91 -11.01
CA GLY A 83 -21.85 6.12 -12.27
C GLY A 83 -21.18 7.09 -13.26
N LEU A 84 -20.00 7.63 -12.92
CA LEU A 84 -19.22 8.52 -13.78
C LEU A 84 -17.85 7.88 -14.09
N THR A 85 -17.20 8.36 -15.16
CA THR A 85 -15.86 7.98 -15.56
C THR A 85 -15.15 9.13 -16.25
N HIS A 86 -13.83 8.99 -16.49
CA HIS A 86 -13.02 9.99 -17.20
C HIS A 86 -11.86 9.34 -17.96
N GLU A 87 -11.32 10.08 -18.93
CA GLU A 87 -10.30 9.57 -19.84
C GLU A 87 -9.03 9.04 -19.15
N PRO A 88 -8.40 9.72 -18.18
CA PRO A 88 -7.21 9.18 -17.51
C PRO A 88 -7.42 7.81 -16.87
N ALA A 89 -8.58 7.58 -16.26
CA ALA A 89 -8.90 6.28 -15.66
C ALA A 89 -9.09 5.19 -16.72
N ALA A 90 -9.80 5.50 -17.81
CA ALA A 90 -10.01 4.54 -18.90
C ALA A 90 -8.69 4.14 -19.55
N ARG A 91 -7.80 5.10 -19.82
CA ARG A 91 -6.45 4.84 -20.36
C ARG A 91 -5.60 4.00 -19.41
N LEU A 92 -5.59 4.33 -18.12
CA LEU A 92 -4.82 3.57 -17.14
C LEU A 92 -5.36 2.14 -17.02
N ALA A 93 -6.67 1.95 -17.00
CA ALA A 93 -7.28 0.61 -16.95
C ALA A 93 -6.88 -0.23 -18.18
N GLN A 94 -6.89 0.36 -19.36
CA GLN A 94 -6.46 -0.33 -20.58
C GLN A 94 -4.99 -0.71 -20.52
N LEU A 95 -4.10 0.21 -20.16
CA LEU A 95 -2.66 -0.08 -20.03
C LEU A 95 -2.39 -1.19 -19.02
N LEU A 96 -3.09 -1.20 -17.89
CA LEU A 96 -2.95 -2.26 -16.89
C LEU A 96 -3.44 -3.61 -17.43
N ALA A 97 -4.56 -3.65 -18.15
CA ALA A 97 -5.04 -4.87 -18.78
C ALA A 97 -4.08 -5.39 -19.86
N ASP A 98 -3.44 -4.50 -20.64
CA ASP A 98 -2.51 -4.85 -21.71
C ASP A 98 -1.18 -5.46 -21.17
N ILE A 99 -0.74 -5.07 -19.97
CA ILE A 99 0.52 -5.53 -19.38
C ILE A 99 0.37 -6.65 -18.34
N THR A 100 -0.86 -7.02 -18.01
CA THR A 100 -1.16 -8.11 -17.06
C THR A 100 -1.58 -9.39 -17.79
N PRO A 101 -1.51 -10.59 -17.15
CA PRO A 101 -2.00 -11.83 -17.76
C PRO A 101 -3.44 -11.72 -18.24
N GLU A 102 -3.74 -12.38 -19.38
CA GLU A 102 -5.01 -12.30 -20.11
C GLU A 102 -6.27 -12.39 -19.24
N PRO A 103 -6.40 -13.21 -18.21
CA PRO A 103 -7.60 -13.25 -17.36
C PRO A 103 -7.84 -11.98 -16.53
N LEU A 104 -6.84 -11.13 -16.33
CA LEU A 104 -6.92 -9.91 -15.50
C LEU A 104 -7.42 -8.71 -16.32
N GLN A 105 -8.72 -8.72 -16.65
CA GLN A 105 -9.34 -7.73 -17.56
C GLN A 105 -10.11 -6.61 -16.85
N LYS A 106 -10.12 -6.59 -15.51
CA LYS A 106 -10.86 -5.59 -14.73
C LYS A 106 -9.94 -4.92 -13.71
N VAL A 107 -10.02 -3.61 -13.63
CA VAL A 107 -9.25 -2.78 -12.71
C VAL A 107 -10.18 -2.11 -11.72
N PHE A 108 -9.85 -2.18 -10.45
CA PHE A 108 -10.49 -1.41 -9.39
C PHE A 108 -9.47 -0.43 -8.83
N PHE A 109 -9.73 0.86 -8.95
CA PHE A 109 -8.84 1.91 -8.45
C PHE A 109 -9.07 2.15 -6.96
N CYS A 110 -7.97 2.25 -6.21
CA CYS A 110 -7.95 2.49 -4.77
C CYS A 110 -6.96 3.60 -4.43
N ASP A 111 -7.11 4.16 -3.22
CA ASP A 111 -6.35 5.31 -2.75
C ASP A 111 -4.92 4.95 -2.30
N SER A 112 -4.67 3.70 -1.93
CA SER A 112 -3.35 3.21 -1.49
C SER A 112 -3.22 1.70 -1.69
N GLY A 113 -2.00 1.17 -1.59
CA GLY A 113 -1.75 -0.27 -1.60
C GLY A 113 -2.49 -1.01 -0.47
N SER A 114 -2.52 -0.44 0.73
CA SER A 114 -3.27 -1.01 1.86
C SER A 114 -4.77 -1.10 1.58
N VAL A 115 -5.37 -0.06 1.01
CA VAL A 115 -6.79 -0.08 0.60
C VAL A 115 -7.02 -1.05 -0.55
N SER A 116 -6.07 -1.22 -1.47
CA SER A 116 -6.17 -2.22 -2.54
C SER A 116 -6.28 -3.64 -1.99
N VAL A 117 -5.47 -3.97 -0.98
CA VAL A 117 -5.51 -5.27 -0.30
C VAL A 117 -6.84 -5.44 0.47
N GLU A 118 -7.32 -4.41 1.19
CA GLU A 118 -8.64 -4.45 1.85
C GLU A 118 -9.76 -4.78 0.84
N VAL A 119 -9.74 -4.13 -0.32
CA VAL A 119 -10.76 -4.35 -1.36
C VAL A 119 -10.64 -5.75 -1.95
N ALA A 120 -9.42 -6.22 -2.25
CA ALA A 120 -9.20 -7.57 -2.77
C ALA A 120 -9.73 -8.64 -1.80
N VAL A 121 -9.46 -8.50 -0.50
CA VAL A 121 -9.98 -9.39 0.53
C VAL A 121 -11.51 -9.34 0.59
N LYS A 122 -12.11 -8.15 0.57
CA LYS A 122 -13.58 -8.01 0.54
C LYS A 122 -14.19 -8.69 -0.69
N MET A 123 -13.57 -8.53 -1.86
CA MET A 123 -14.03 -9.20 -3.09
C MET A 123 -13.96 -10.72 -2.95
N ALA A 124 -12.87 -11.28 -2.41
CA ALA A 124 -12.70 -12.70 -2.21
C ALA A 124 -13.76 -13.27 -1.23
N LEU A 125 -13.98 -12.59 -0.11
CA LEU A 125 -15.01 -12.98 0.87
C LEU A 125 -16.42 -12.93 0.26
N GLN A 126 -16.71 -11.87 -0.50
CA GLN A 126 -18.02 -11.74 -1.17
C GLN A 126 -18.22 -12.80 -2.25
N TYR A 127 -17.19 -13.13 -3.01
CA TYR A 127 -17.22 -14.21 -3.99
C TYR A 127 -17.67 -15.53 -3.35
N TRP A 128 -17.03 -15.95 -2.27
CA TRP A 128 -17.36 -17.20 -1.61
C TRP A 128 -18.75 -17.18 -0.96
N ARG A 129 -19.16 -16.04 -0.40
CA ARG A 129 -20.54 -15.88 0.08
C ARG A 129 -21.56 -16.08 -1.04
N SER A 130 -21.29 -15.49 -2.21
CA SER A 130 -22.17 -15.62 -3.39
C SER A 130 -22.19 -17.03 -3.96
N ARG A 131 -21.17 -17.84 -3.69
CA ARG A 131 -21.08 -19.27 -4.05
C ARG A 131 -21.72 -20.20 -3.01
N GLY A 132 -22.32 -19.67 -1.95
CA GLY A 132 -22.91 -20.47 -0.88
C GLY A 132 -21.90 -21.04 0.12
N GLU A 133 -20.67 -20.53 0.13
CA GLU A 133 -19.57 -20.94 1.03
C GLU A 133 -19.13 -19.82 1.98
N PRO A 134 -20.03 -19.26 2.82
CA PRO A 134 -19.70 -18.11 3.67
C PRO A 134 -18.66 -18.41 4.76
N GLY A 135 -18.35 -19.68 5.00
CA GLY A 135 -17.33 -20.10 5.95
C GLY A 135 -15.89 -20.01 5.44
N ARG A 136 -15.67 -19.65 4.17
CA ARG A 136 -14.34 -19.38 3.63
C ARG A 136 -13.93 -17.95 3.95
N THR A 137 -13.36 -17.75 5.13
CA THR A 137 -13.05 -16.41 5.67
C THR A 137 -11.56 -16.21 5.97
N ARG A 138 -10.76 -17.28 5.95
CA ARG A 138 -9.32 -17.19 6.23
C ARG A 138 -8.52 -16.94 4.97
N LEU A 139 -7.41 -16.24 5.13
CA LEU A 139 -6.45 -15.95 4.08
C LEU A 139 -5.20 -16.79 4.31
N LEU A 140 -4.53 -17.18 3.24
CA LEU A 140 -3.21 -17.79 3.31
C LEU A 140 -2.18 -16.82 2.75
N THR A 141 -1.09 -16.64 3.50
CA THR A 141 0.04 -15.80 3.11
C THR A 141 1.34 -16.45 3.60
N TRP A 142 2.48 -15.95 3.15
CA TRP A 142 3.78 -16.42 3.62
C TRP A 142 4.49 -15.43 4.54
N ARG A 143 5.44 -15.97 5.30
CA ARG A 143 6.29 -15.16 6.19
C ARG A 143 7.14 -14.17 5.42
N GLY A 144 7.43 -13.02 6.06
CA GLY A 144 8.24 -11.94 5.50
C GLY A 144 7.49 -10.99 4.58
N GLY A 145 6.14 -11.12 4.45
CA GLY A 145 5.30 -10.23 3.64
C GLY A 145 4.93 -8.93 4.39
N TYR A 146 4.72 -7.87 3.61
CA TYR A 146 4.11 -6.62 4.04
C TYR A 146 3.03 -6.21 3.04
N HIS A 147 1.83 -5.93 3.51
CA HIS A 147 0.65 -5.71 2.68
C HIS A 147 -0.11 -4.43 3.02
N GLY A 148 0.41 -3.62 3.94
CA GLY A 148 -0.16 -2.35 4.37
C GLY A 148 -0.49 -2.29 5.86
N ASP A 149 -0.97 -1.12 6.30
CA ASP A 149 -1.13 -0.77 7.72
C ASP A 149 -2.60 -0.66 8.15
N THR A 150 -3.57 -0.93 7.28
CA THR A 150 -4.96 -1.08 7.68
C THR A 150 -5.20 -2.48 8.26
N PHE A 151 -6.25 -2.69 9.04
CA PHE A 151 -6.42 -3.87 9.90
C PHE A 151 -6.37 -5.21 9.17
N THR A 152 -7.03 -5.32 8.01
CA THR A 152 -7.00 -6.58 7.25
C THR A 152 -5.63 -6.85 6.64
N PRO A 153 -4.99 -5.92 5.92
CA PRO A 153 -3.60 -6.04 5.48
C PRO A 153 -2.63 -6.37 6.60
N MET A 154 -2.76 -5.74 7.78
CA MET A 154 -1.92 -6.08 8.93
C MET A 154 -2.06 -7.54 9.35
N SER A 155 -3.26 -8.15 9.21
CA SER A 155 -3.49 -9.54 9.57
C SER A 155 -2.74 -10.55 8.68
N VAL A 156 -2.33 -10.14 7.48
CA VAL A 156 -1.54 -10.95 6.52
C VAL A 156 -0.08 -10.51 6.41
N CYS A 157 0.33 -9.46 7.13
CA CYS A 157 1.75 -9.12 7.30
C CYS A 157 2.42 -10.09 8.26
N ASP A 158 3.74 -10.26 8.14
CA ASP A 158 4.49 -11.16 9.03
C ASP A 158 4.31 -10.74 10.51
N PRO A 159 3.71 -11.58 11.36
CA PRO A 159 3.45 -11.24 12.76
C PRO A 159 4.73 -11.19 13.62
N ASP A 160 5.85 -11.76 13.17
CA ASP A 160 7.07 -11.88 13.95
C ASP A 160 8.14 -10.85 13.53
N GLY A 161 8.07 -10.33 12.34
CA GLY A 161 9.13 -9.51 11.72
C GLY A 161 8.83 -8.03 11.62
N GLY A 162 7.78 -7.49 12.24
CA GLY A 162 7.38 -6.13 11.92
C GLY A 162 6.72 -5.32 13.01
N MET A 163 6.36 -4.11 12.66
CA MET A 163 5.67 -3.13 13.49
C MET A 163 4.25 -3.55 13.90
N HIS A 164 3.72 -4.64 13.33
CA HIS A 164 2.37 -5.13 13.61
C HIS A 164 2.30 -6.12 14.79
N ALA A 165 3.43 -6.50 15.38
CA ALA A 165 3.50 -7.45 16.50
C ALA A 165 2.68 -7.01 17.72
N MET A 166 2.55 -5.71 17.96
CA MET A 166 1.73 -5.15 19.04
C MET A 166 0.22 -5.41 18.90
N TRP A 167 -0.23 -5.79 17.71
CA TRP A 167 -1.64 -6.05 17.41
C TRP A 167 -2.01 -7.53 17.48
N ARG A 168 -1.10 -8.39 17.96
CA ARG A 168 -1.39 -9.82 18.15
C ARG A 168 -2.59 -9.99 19.07
N GLY A 169 -3.49 -10.90 18.69
CA GLY A 169 -4.74 -11.17 19.42
C GLY A 169 -5.86 -10.15 19.14
N VAL A 170 -5.60 -9.09 18.36
CA VAL A 170 -6.61 -8.12 17.90
C VAL A 170 -6.95 -8.34 16.43
N LEU A 171 -5.93 -8.64 15.64
CA LEU A 171 -6.09 -8.92 14.20
C LEU A 171 -6.73 -10.30 13.97
N ALA A 172 -7.38 -10.47 12.83
CA ALA A 172 -7.91 -11.75 12.39
C ALA A 172 -6.77 -12.79 12.27
N ASP A 173 -7.03 -14.01 12.74
CA ASP A 173 -6.07 -15.10 12.67
C ASP A 173 -6.04 -15.71 11.25
N GLN A 174 -4.89 -15.64 10.59
CA GLN A 174 -4.67 -16.07 9.22
C GLN A 174 -3.72 -17.28 9.14
N VAL A 175 -3.63 -17.91 7.98
CA VAL A 175 -2.74 -19.05 7.76
C VAL A 175 -1.42 -18.55 7.18
N PHE A 176 -0.33 -18.81 7.89
CA PHE A 176 1.02 -18.46 7.44
C PHE A 176 1.80 -19.70 7.06
N VAL A 177 2.42 -19.65 5.88
CA VAL A 177 3.38 -20.67 5.43
C VAL A 177 4.79 -20.05 5.37
N PRO A 178 5.85 -20.88 5.38
CA PRO A 178 7.21 -20.38 5.23
C PRO A 178 7.41 -19.55 3.94
N ARG A 179 8.41 -18.67 3.96
CA ARG A 179 8.81 -17.93 2.76
C ARG A 179 9.17 -18.90 1.63
N PRO A 180 8.72 -18.64 0.39
CA PRO A 180 9.13 -19.44 -0.75
C PRO A 180 10.67 -19.46 -0.89
N PRO A 181 11.28 -20.62 -1.20
CA PRO A 181 12.70 -20.70 -1.53
C PRO A 181 12.98 -20.00 -2.87
N THR A 182 14.25 -19.71 -3.14
CA THR A 182 14.69 -19.07 -4.40
C THR A 182 14.49 -20.01 -5.59
N ASP A 183 14.76 -21.30 -5.39
CA ASP A 183 14.61 -22.32 -6.39
C ASP A 183 13.39 -23.20 -6.11
N PHE A 184 12.90 -23.90 -7.13
CA PHE A 184 11.80 -24.84 -6.96
C PHE A 184 12.17 -25.96 -5.99
N ASP A 185 11.35 -26.13 -4.96
CA ASP A 185 11.53 -27.16 -3.92
C ASP A 185 10.22 -27.94 -3.73
N PRO A 186 10.18 -29.22 -4.13
CA PRO A 186 9.02 -30.08 -3.91
C PRO A 186 8.60 -30.19 -2.44
N ALA A 187 9.55 -30.20 -1.51
CA ALA A 187 9.23 -30.30 -0.07
C ALA A 187 8.53 -29.03 0.43
N TYR A 188 8.84 -27.86 -0.16
CA TYR A 188 8.09 -26.63 0.12
C TYR A 188 6.65 -26.73 -0.39
N VAL A 189 6.43 -27.27 -1.60
CA VAL A 189 5.09 -27.48 -2.14
C VAL A 189 4.27 -28.39 -1.24
N ASP A 190 4.83 -29.54 -0.82
CA ASP A 190 4.18 -30.47 0.11
C ASP A 190 3.81 -29.79 1.43
N ALA A 191 4.70 -28.95 1.96
CA ALA A 191 4.45 -28.21 3.21
C ALA A 191 3.31 -27.19 3.05
N VAL A 192 3.22 -26.49 1.91
CA VAL A 192 2.12 -25.57 1.60
C VAL A 192 0.81 -26.34 1.45
N GLU A 193 0.80 -27.44 0.70
CA GLU A 193 -0.37 -28.31 0.55
C GLU A 193 -0.88 -28.82 1.89
N ALA A 194 0.03 -29.29 2.75
CA ALA A 194 -0.33 -29.72 4.11
C ALA A 194 -0.93 -28.58 4.96
N ALA A 195 -0.43 -27.34 4.80
CA ALA A 195 -0.94 -26.20 5.52
C ALA A 195 -2.36 -25.78 5.08
N VAL A 196 -2.74 -26.07 3.83
CA VAL A 196 -4.07 -25.70 3.31
C VAL A 196 -5.14 -26.77 3.55
N VAL A 197 -4.74 -28.01 3.81
CA VAL A 197 -5.69 -29.11 4.05
C VAL A 197 -6.58 -28.81 5.25
N GLY A 198 -7.89 -28.89 5.05
CA GLY A 198 -8.88 -28.63 6.10
C GLY A 198 -9.12 -27.13 6.41
N GLN A 199 -8.35 -26.23 5.84
CA GLN A 199 -8.59 -24.80 5.97
C GLN A 199 -9.72 -24.32 5.03
N ARG A 200 -10.56 -23.41 5.55
CA ARG A 200 -11.61 -22.75 4.75
C ARG A 200 -11.07 -21.44 4.20
N LEU A 201 -10.15 -21.54 3.25
CA LEU A 201 -9.48 -20.38 2.69
C LEU A 201 -10.40 -19.62 1.72
N SER A 202 -10.40 -18.30 1.84
CA SER A 202 -11.02 -17.36 0.91
C SER A 202 -10.06 -16.98 -0.20
N LEU A 203 -8.82 -16.72 0.14
CA LEU A 203 -7.79 -16.25 -0.78
C LEU A 203 -6.46 -16.91 -0.41
N ILE A 204 -5.74 -17.34 -1.42
CA ILE A 204 -4.36 -17.82 -1.30
C ILE A 204 -3.48 -16.73 -1.89
N HIS A 205 -2.64 -16.17 -1.06
CA HIS A 205 -1.67 -15.14 -1.36
C HIS A 205 -2.25 -13.82 -1.90
N ILE A 206 -1.85 -12.76 -1.25
CA ILE A 206 -1.93 -11.37 -1.72
C ILE A 206 -0.51 -10.84 -1.88
#